data_cef60918c0f90421b7497c6f53c2d3a6
#
_entry.id   cef60918c0f90421b7497c6f53c2d3a6
#
_cell.length_a   1.000
_cell.length_b   1.000
_cell.length_c   1.000
_cell.angle_alpha   90.00
_cell.angle_beta   90.00
_cell.angle_gamma   90.00
#
_symmetry.space_group_name_H-M   'P 1'
#
loop_
_entity.id
_entity.type
_entity.pdbx_description
1 polymer ?
#
loop_
_entity_poly.entity_id
_entity_poly.type
_entity_poly.pdbx_seq_one_letter_code
_entity_poly.pdbx_strand_id
1 'polypeptide(L)'
;FGSEIDLDIVVHLGAGAYICGEETALLNSLEGRRGEPRLKPPYFPAVKGLYMKPTLVNNVETISSVPWIIENGGEEYNKLGVEGSTGTRIFSLSGHVNNPGNYEIEMGTSFGEFVDTLGGGIRNNKKVKAYIPGGASAPWFRGDQLDIKMTIDDVANNNSMLGSGAVVMMDEDTNLVSAAKSIVSFFAHESCGQCTPCREGTTWLEMILDRIASGRGRTSD
;
A
#
# COMPACT_ATOMS: atom_id res chain seq x y z
N PHE A 1 -9.84 -30.87 -5.97
CA PHE A 1 -11.17 -31.36 -5.70
C PHE A 1 -11.28 -32.79 -6.25
N GLY A 2 -12.04 -33.65 -5.56
CA GLY A 2 -12.04 -35.10 -5.85
C GLY A 2 -10.94 -35.86 -5.08
N SER A 3 -10.26 -35.21 -4.12
CA SER A 3 -9.40 -35.82 -3.12
C SER A 3 -10.17 -35.99 -1.81
N GLU A 4 -9.65 -36.81 -0.89
CA GLU A 4 -10.21 -36.99 0.46
C GLU A 4 -9.89 -35.83 1.43
N ILE A 5 -9.57 -34.65 0.88
CA ILE A 5 -9.24 -33.47 1.70
C ILE A 5 -10.52 -32.67 1.92
N ASP A 6 -10.94 -32.59 3.18
CA ASP A 6 -11.97 -31.68 3.65
C ASP A 6 -11.33 -30.34 4.00
N LEU A 7 -11.90 -29.25 3.46
CA LEU A 7 -11.47 -27.88 3.70
C LEU A 7 -12.65 -27.03 4.12
N ASP A 8 -12.60 -26.51 5.33
CA ASP A 8 -13.54 -25.51 5.83
C ASP A 8 -13.06 -24.10 5.44
N ILE A 9 -13.92 -23.35 4.76
CA ILE A 9 -13.66 -21.94 4.44
C ILE A 9 -14.62 -21.08 5.26
N VAL A 10 -14.07 -20.25 6.12
CA VAL A 10 -14.82 -19.31 6.97
C VAL A 10 -14.55 -17.88 6.55
N VAL A 11 -15.62 -17.14 6.24
CA VAL A 11 -15.54 -15.70 5.95
C VAL A 11 -15.78 -14.93 7.25
N HIS A 12 -14.79 -14.14 7.65
CA HIS A 12 -14.87 -13.26 8.81
C HIS A 12 -14.85 -11.80 8.39
N LEU A 13 -15.89 -11.05 8.76
CA LEU A 13 -15.99 -9.62 8.47
C LEU A 13 -15.27 -8.81 9.55
N GLY A 14 -14.30 -8.00 9.15
CA GLY A 14 -13.64 -7.03 10.00
C GLY A 14 -14.39 -5.68 10.03
N ALA A 15 -13.90 -4.75 10.84
CA ALA A 15 -14.46 -3.39 10.97
C ALA A 15 -13.71 -2.33 10.16
N GLY A 16 -12.76 -2.73 9.29
CA GLY A 16 -12.03 -1.82 8.40
C GLY A 16 -10.89 -1.03 9.06
N ALA A 17 -10.41 -1.42 10.24
CA ALA A 17 -9.24 -0.79 10.86
C ALA A 17 -7.98 -1.02 10.02
N TYR A 18 -7.28 0.07 9.67
CA TYR A 18 -6.07 0.01 8.83
C TYR A 18 -4.98 -0.89 9.41
N ILE A 19 -4.78 -0.82 10.74
CA ILE A 19 -3.75 -1.64 11.42
C ILE A 19 -4.00 -3.15 11.30
N CYS A 20 -5.24 -3.58 11.08
CA CYS A 20 -5.57 -4.99 10.88
C CYS A 20 -5.09 -5.55 9.53
N GLY A 21 -4.45 -4.74 8.68
CA GLY A 21 -3.63 -5.20 7.55
C GLY A 21 -2.28 -5.78 7.97
N GLU A 22 -1.79 -5.47 9.17
CA GLU A 22 -0.61 -6.14 9.76
C GLU A 22 -1.02 -7.54 10.24
N GLU A 23 -0.23 -8.57 9.88
CA GLU A 23 -0.61 -9.97 10.05
C GLU A 23 -0.97 -10.36 11.49
N THR A 24 -0.26 -9.86 12.49
CA THR A 24 -0.52 -10.21 13.90
C THR A 24 -1.65 -9.39 14.51
N ALA A 25 -1.87 -8.17 14.04
CA ALA A 25 -3.04 -7.38 14.38
C ALA A 25 -4.32 -8.00 13.80
N LEU A 26 -4.25 -8.52 12.56
CA LEU A 26 -5.30 -9.33 11.95
C LEU A 26 -5.66 -10.53 12.84
N LEU A 27 -4.65 -11.29 13.29
CA LEU A 27 -4.87 -12.45 14.16
C LEU A 27 -5.51 -12.07 15.51
N ASN A 28 -5.06 -10.97 16.13
CA ASN A 28 -5.70 -10.45 17.34
C ASN A 28 -7.16 -10.10 17.11
N SER A 29 -7.47 -9.46 15.99
CA SER A 29 -8.85 -9.11 15.62
C SER A 29 -9.71 -10.35 15.42
N LEU A 30 -9.21 -11.38 14.75
CA LEU A 30 -9.90 -12.67 14.57
C LEU A 30 -10.16 -13.37 15.91
N GLU A 31 -9.28 -13.21 16.88
CA GLU A 31 -9.43 -13.77 18.24
C GLU A 31 -10.37 -12.92 19.13
N GLY A 32 -10.98 -11.86 18.61
CA GLY A 32 -11.84 -10.95 19.37
C GLY A 32 -11.09 -9.99 20.30
N ARG A 33 -9.79 -9.82 20.07
CA ARG A 33 -8.94 -8.88 20.80
C ARG A 33 -8.82 -7.55 20.05
N ARG A 34 -8.27 -6.53 20.72
CA ARG A 34 -7.90 -5.29 20.04
C ARG A 34 -6.92 -5.59 18.90
N GLY A 35 -7.18 -4.98 17.73
CA GLY A 35 -6.30 -5.08 16.56
C GLY A 35 -5.02 -4.28 16.77
N GLU A 36 -4.03 -4.91 17.39
CA GLU A 36 -2.70 -4.34 17.60
C GLU A 36 -1.63 -5.40 17.32
N PRO A 37 -0.43 -5.03 16.80
CA PRO A 37 0.64 -5.98 16.50
C PRO A 37 1.13 -6.73 17.74
N ARG A 38 1.54 -7.98 17.53
CA ARG A 38 2.24 -8.79 18.54
C ARG A 38 3.75 -8.61 18.42
N LEU A 39 4.47 -8.74 19.53
CA LEU A 39 5.94 -8.69 19.53
C LEU A 39 6.54 -9.90 18.79
N LYS A 40 7.48 -9.64 17.90
CA LYS A 40 8.28 -10.65 17.21
C LYS A 40 9.75 -10.49 17.61
N PRO A 41 10.38 -11.48 18.20
CA PRO A 41 9.85 -12.76 18.72
C PRO A 41 8.99 -12.58 19.98
N PRO A 42 8.17 -13.59 20.43
CA PRO A 42 8.12 -14.95 19.87
C PRO A 42 6.92 -15.17 18.93
N TYR A 43 6.07 -14.16 18.69
CA TYR A 43 4.78 -14.32 18.02
C TYR A 43 4.88 -14.24 16.49
N PHE A 44 5.77 -15.04 15.88
CA PHE A 44 5.73 -15.24 14.43
C PHE A 44 4.54 -16.14 14.08
N PRO A 45 3.66 -15.75 13.13
CA PRO A 45 2.46 -16.52 12.81
C PRO A 45 2.71 -17.98 12.48
N ALA A 46 3.79 -18.26 11.74
CA ALA A 46 4.18 -19.64 11.40
C ALA A 46 4.46 -20.54 12.63
N VAL A 47 4.71 -19.94 13.80
CA VAL A 47 4.98 -20.66 15.06
C VAL A 47 3.85 -20.46 16.07
N LYS A 48 3.41 -19.20 16.26
CA LYS A 48 2.40 -18.79 17.25
C LYS A 48 1.40 -17.81 16.61
N GLY A 49 0.61 -18.30 15.68
CA GLY A 49 -0.40 -17.52 14.98
C GLY A 49 -1.77 -17.52 15.65
N LEU A 50 -2.81 -17.83 14.88
CA LEU A 50 -4.19 -17.85 15.34
C LEU A 50 -4.37 -18.89 16.47
N TYR A 51 -4.93 -18.43 17.59
CA TYR A 51 -5.09 -19.23 18.83
C TYR A 51 -3.80 -19.92 19.25
N MET A 52 -2.64 -19.25 19.05
CA MET A 52 -1.30 -19.75 19.35
C MET A 52 -0.88 -20.99 18.56
N LYS A 53 -1.58 -21.31 17.47
CA LYS A 53 -1.24 -22.43 16.58
C LYS A 53 -0.45 -21.92 15.36
N PRO A 54 0.39 -22.76 14.74
CA PRO A 54 1.04 -22.41 13.47
C PRO A 54 0.01 -21.97 12.42
N THR A 55 0.23 -20.80 11.83
CA THR A 55 -0.70 -20.17 10.91
C THR A 55 0.05 -19.58 9.73
N LEU A 56 -0.43 -19.82 8.51
CA LEU A 56 0.02 -19.13 7.31
C LEU A 56 -0.90 -17.92 7.07
N VAL A 57 -0.30 -16.77 6.82
CA VAL A 57 -1.00 -15.54 6.43
C VAL A 57 -0.54 -15.16 5.04
N ASN A 58 -1.47 -15.03 4.11
CA ASN A 58 -1.17 -14.65 2.73
C ASN A 58 -2.04 -13.47 2.29
N ASN A 59 -1.46 -12.61 1.46
CA ASN A 59 -2.20 -11.55 0.80
C ASN A 59 -3.17 -12.14 -0.25
N VAL A 60 -4.34 -11.52 -0.39
CA VAL A 60 -5.38 -11.95 -1.34
C VAL A 60 -4.86 -11.96 -2.78
N GLU A 61 -4.12 -10.94 -3.20
CA GLU A 61 -3.57 -10.84 -4.54
C GLU A 61 -2.61 -12.02 -4.83
N THR A 62 -1.74 -12.36 -3.87
CA THR A 62 -0.85 -13.52 -3.97
C THR A 62 -1.64 -14.82 -4.19
N ILE A 63 -2.67 -15.07 -3.37
CA ILE A 63 -3.49 -16.27 -3.49
C ILE A 63 -4.30 -16.26 -4.79
N SER A 64 -4.76 -15.12 -5.27
CA SER A 64 -5.51 -15.00 -6.52
C SER A 64 -4.70 -15.37 -7.76
N SER A 65 -3.38 -15.23 -7.72
CA SER A 65 -2.49 -15.62 -8.82
C SER A 65 -2.24 -17.14 -8.88
N VAL A 66 -2.42 -17.86 -7.76
CA VAL A 66 -2.09 -19.29 -7.66
C VAL A 66 -2.87 -20.18 -8.65
N PRO A 67 -4.20 -20.03 -8.84
CA PRO A 67 -4.94 -20.86 -9.80
C PRO A 67 -4.37 -20.71 -11.22
N TRP A 68 -4.10 -19.50 -11.65
CA TRP A 68 -3.54 -19.24 -12.98
C TRP A 68 -2.16 -19.90 -13.15
N ILE A 69 -1.29 -19.81 -12.12
CA ILE A 69 0.04 -20.43 -12.13
C ILE A 69 -0.06 -21.96 -12.17
N ILE A 70 -1.03 -22.56 -11.47
CA ILE A 70 -1.23 -24.01 -11.48
C ILE A 70 -1.70 -24.48 -12.86
N GLU A 71 -2.60 -23.72 -13.50
CA GLU A 71 -3.13 -24.08 -14.83
C GLU A 71 -2.10 -23.92 -15.95
N ASN A 72 -1.31 -22.85 -15.93
CA ASN A 72 -0.44 -22.45 -17.03
C ASN A 72 1.03 -22.76 -16.79
N GLY A 73 1.42 -22.97 -15.55
CA GLY A 73 2.80 -23.23 -15.15
C GLY A 73 3.57 -21.96 -14.74
N GLY A 74 4.57 -22.15 -13.90
CA GLY A 74 5.42 -21.05 -13.40
C GLY A 74 6.28 -20.41 -14.50
N GLU A 75 6.65 -21.16 -15.54
CA GLU A 75 7.42 -20.63 -16.67
C GLU A 75 6.62 -19.60 -17.48
N GLU A 76 5.31 -19.84 -17.66
CA GLU A 76 4.44 -18.89 -18.35
C GLU A 76 4.20 -17.65 -17.50
N TYR A 77 4.03 -17.80 -16.18
CA TYR A 77 3.91 -16.65 -15.27
C TYR A 77 5.19 -15.80 -15.26
N ASN A 78 6.35 -16.43 -15.38
CA ASN A 78 7.64 -15.75 -15.42
C ASN A 78 7.89 -14.95 -16.71
N LYS A 79 7.08 -15.14 -17.75
CA LYS A 79 7.14 -14.33 -18.99
C LYS A 79 6.40 -13.00 -18.87
N LEU A 80 5.52 -12.87 -17.87
CA LEU A 80 4.81 -11.63 -17.59
C LEU A 80 5.69 -10.71 -16.76
N GLY A 81 5.69 -9.43 -17.08
CA GLY A 81 6.52 -8.45 -16.39
C GLY A 81 7.97 -8.42 -16.85
N VAL A 82 8.88 -8.15 -15.93
CA VAL A 82 10.32 -8.02 -16.20
C VAL A 82 11.15 -8.90 -15.27
N GLU A 83 12.40 -9.15 -15.60
CA GLU A 83 13.33 -9.91 -14.76
C GLU A 83 13.41 -9.30 -13.35
N GLY A 84 13.29 -10.11 -12.31
CA GLY A 84 13.28 -9.69 -10.90
C GLY A 84 11.92 -9.12 -10.41
N SER A 85 10.99 -8.86 -11.32
CA SER A 85 9.64 -8.39 -10.99
C SER A 85 8.65 -8.98 -11.99
N THR A 86 8.38 -10.28 -11.84
CA THR A 86 7.51 -11.03 -12.74
C THR A 86 6.06 -11.01 -12.33
N GLY A 87 5.18 -11.28 -13.29
CA GLY A 87 3.74 -11.33 -13.10
C GLY A 87 3.05 -9.99 -13.34
N THR A 88 1.76 -10.00 -13.02
CA THR A 88 0.90 -8.81 -13.00
C THR A 88 0.65 -8.35 -11.58
N ARG A 89 0.20 -7.12 -11.44
CA ARG A 89 -0.25 -6.56 -10.17
C ARG A 89 -1.40 -5.58 -10.39
N ILE A 90 -2.31 -5.50 -9.42
CA ILE A 90 -3.35 -4.47 -9.42
C ILE A 90 -2.78 -3.18 -8.83
N PHE A 91 -2.83 -2.11 -9.63
CA PHE A 91 -2.52 -0.76 -9.19
C PHE A 91 -3.80 0.07 -9.10
N SER A 92 -3.97 0.72 -7.95
CA SER A 92 -5.10 1.62 -7.69
C SER A 92 -4.68 3.05 -8.00
N LEU A 93 -5.11 3.58 -9.14
CA LEU A 93 -4.79 4.93 -9.59
C LEU A 93 -5.85 5.92 -9.11
N SER A 94 -5.41 7.00 -8.48
CA SER A 94 -6.27 8.06 -7.96
C SER A 94 -5.60 9.44 -8.01
N GLY A 95 -6.27 10.43 -7.46
CA GLY A 95 -5.80 11.83 -7.48
C GLY A 95 -6.24 12.57 -8.74
N HIS A 96 -5.37 13.39 -9.31
CA HIS A 96 -5.71 14.31 -10.39
C HIS A 96 -5.54 13.70 -11.78
N VAL A 97 -6.04 12.48 -11.99
CA VAL A 97 -6.08 11.79 -13.29
C VAL A 97 -7.48 11.85 -13.92
N ASN A 98 -7.55 11.68 -15.22
CA ASN A 98 -8.85 11.66 -15.93
C ASN A 98 -9.63 10.38 -15.64
N ASN A 99 -8.97 9.24 -15.60
CA ASN A 99 -9.58 7.92 -15.36
C ASN A 99 -9.00 7.29 -14.09
N PRO A 100 -9.51 7.60 -12.89
CA PRO A 100 -9.13 6.88 -11.68
C PRO A 100 -9.75 5.48 -11.68
N GLY A 101 -9.05 4.49 -11.13
CA GLY A 101 -9.56 3.11 -11.10
C GLY A 101 -8.51 2.11 -10.62
N ASN A 102 -8.91 0.84 -10.63
CA ASN A 102 -8.02 -0.28 -10.37
C ASN A 102 -7.68 -0.95 -11.70
N TYR A 103 -6.39 -1.12 -11.94
CA TYR A 103 -5.87 -1.64 -13.20
C TYR A 103 -4.91 -2.79 -12.93
N GLU A 104 -5.14 -3.93 -13.54
CA GLU A 104 -4.17 -5.01 -13.57
C GLU A 104 -3.20 -4.75 -14.72
N ILE A 105 -1.93 -4.65 -14.40
CA ILE A 105 -0.86 -4.39 -15.38
C ILE A 105 0.37 -5.23 -15.09
N GLU A 106 1.15 -5.48 -16.11
CA GLU A 106 2.44 -6.17 -15.98
C GLU A 106 3.44 -5.31 -15.21
N MET A 107 4.21 -5.95 -14.35
CA MET A 107 5.31 -5.31 -13.64
C MET A 107 6.35 -4.78 -14.63
N GLY A 108 6.93 -3.62 -14.33
CA GLY A 108 7.95 -3.00 -15.21
C GLY A 108 7.42 -1.91 -16.14
N THR A 109 6.10 -1.70 -16.24
CA THR A 109 5.51 -0.50 -16.84
C THR A 109 5.97 0.74 -16.08
N SER A 110 6.26 1.86 -16.75
CA SER A 110 6.61 3.11 -16.06
C SER A 110 5.37 3.81 -15.47
N PHE A 111 5.56 4.64 -14.42
CA PHE A 111 4.45 5.43 -13.87
C PHE A 111 3.85 6.38 -14.91
N GLY A 112 4.68 6.97 -15.79
CA GLY A 112 4.22 7.85 -16.87
C GLY A 112 3.35 7.11 -17.87
N GLU A 113 3.82 5.98 -18.39
CA GLU A 113 3.04 5.15 -19.31
C GLU A 113 1.71 4.70 -18.70
N PHE A 114 1.72 4.27 -17.44
CA PHE A 114 0.52 3.88 -16.72
C PHE A 114 -0.50 5.02 -16.62
N VAL A 115 -0.03 6.21 -16.23
CA VAL A 115 -0.89 7.40 -16.09
C VAL A 115 -1.43 7.86 -17.44
N ASP A 116 -0.61 7.87 -18.49
CA ASP A 116 -1.01 8.38 -19.79
C ASP A 116 -1.95 7.43 -20.53
N THR A 117 -1.65 6.12 -20.50
CA THR A 117 -2.43 5.12 -21.26
C THR A 117 -3.73 4.73 -20.58
N LEU A 118 -3.68 4.34 -19.31
CA LEU A 118 -4.84 3.87 -18.55
C LEU A 118 -5.51 4.98 -17.73
N GLY A 119 -4.69 5.85 -17.12
CA GLY A 119 -5.16 7.01 -16.37
C GLY A 119 -5.73 8.14 -17.23
N GLY A 120 -5.52 8.09 -18.56
CA GLY A 120 -5.98 9.13 -19.48
C GLY A 120 -5.27 10.47 -19.28
N GLY A 121 -4.10 10.48 -18.66
CA GLY A 121 -3.32 11.68 -18.33
C GLY A 121 -3.86 12.47 -17.13
N ILE A 122 -3.24 13.59 -16.87
CA ILE A 122 -3.61 14.49 -15.76
C ILE A 122 -4.78 15.39 -16.17
N ARG A 123 -5.72 15.61 -15.25
CA ARG A 123 -6.89 16.48 -15.46
C ARG A 123 -6.49 17.85 -15.98
N ASN A 124 -7.26 18.36 -16.93
CA ASN A 124 -7.06 19.68 -17.54
C ASN A 124 -5.68 19.86 -18.18
N ASN A 125 -5.02 18.76 -18.60
CA ASN A 125 -3.68 18.76 -19.19
C ASN A 125 -2.61 19.46 -18.32
N LYS A 126 -2.79 19.46 -17.00
CA LYS A 126 -1.81 20.01 -16.06
C LYS A 126 -0.59 19.10 -15.92
N LYS A 127 0.48 19.67 -15.38
CA LYS A 127 1.70 18.92 -15.08
C LYS A 127 1.58 18.20 -13.74
N VAL A 128 2.27 17.08 -13.63
CA VAL A 128 2.46 16.41 -12.34
C VAL A 128 3.42 17.23 -11.49
N LYS A 129 3.04 17.54 -10.25
CA LYS A 129 3.93 18.16 -9.25
C LYS A 129 4.66 17.09 -8.44
N ALA A 130 3.91 16.12 -7.94
CA ALA A 130 4.40 15.00 -7.15
C ALA A 130 3.42 13.83 -7.25
N TYR A 131 3.84 12.65 -6.85
CA TYR A 131 2.94 11.51 -6.75
C TYR A 131 3.39 10.52 -5.67
N ILE A 132 2.43 9.74 -5.18
CA ILE A 132 2.66 8.64 -4.24
C ILE A 132 2.70 7.35 -5.06
N PRO A 133 3.80 6.59 -5.04
CA PRO A 133 3.93 5.42 -5.91
C PRO A 133 3.31 4.13 -5.35
N GLY A 134 3.11 4.04 -4.03
CA GLY A 134 2.81 2.76 -3.40
C GLY A 134 1.97 2.86 -2.11
N GLY A 135 1.08 3.83 -2.03
CA GLY A 135 0.21 4.05 -0.88
C GLY A 135 0.73 5.10 0.11
N ALA A 136 -0.11 5.47 1.05
CA ALA A 136 0.10 6.61 1.94
C ALA A 136 1.41 6.59 2.75
N SER A 137 1.99 5.40 2.99
CA SER A 137 3.25 5.22 3.71
C SER A 137 4.50 5.28 2.82
N ALA A 138 4.33 5.37 1.48
CA ALA A 138 5.46 5.47 0.56
C ALA A 138 6.00 6.90 0.48
N PRO A 139 7.33 7.10 0.48
CA PRO A 139 7.93 8.37 0.12
C PRO A 139 7.46 8.84 -1.26
N TRP A 140 7.22 10.14 -1.39
CA TRP A 140 6.68 10.72 -2.61
C TRP A 140 7.75 10.92 -3.68
N PHE A 141 7.37 10.76 -4.93
CA PHE A 141 8.18 11.15 -6.07
C PHE A 141 7.78 12.54 -6.59
N ARG A 142 8.73 13.19 -7.24
CA ARG A 142 8.49 14.46 -7.96
C ARG A 142 7.93 14.18 -9.34
N GLY A 143 7.27 15.16 -9.92
CA GLY A 143 6.66 15.04 -11.23
C GLY A 143 7.64 14.83 -12.41
N ASP A 144 8.94 15.03 -12.21
CA ASP A 144 9.98 14.75 -13.19
C ASP A 144 10.52 13.29 -13.14
N GLN A 145 9.96 12.43 -12.28
CA GLN A 145 10.39 11.05 -12.06
C GLN A 145 9.37 10.02 -12.60
N LEU A 146 8.59 10.37 -13.62
CA LEU A 146 7.54 9.51 -14.17
C LEU A 146 8.07 8.34 -15.00
N ASP A 147 9.31 8.36 -15.42
CA ASP A 147 10.01 7.30 -16.16
C ASP A 147 10.45 6.12 -15.29
N ILE A 148 10.36 6.26 -13.96
CA ILE A 148 10.64 5.15 -13.03
C ILE A 148 9.67 4.01 -13.32
N LYS A 149 10.22 2.80 -13.44
CA LYS A 149 9.42 1.58 -13.64
C LYS A 149 8.77 1.11 -12.34
N MET A 150 7.57 0.58 -12.47
CA MET A 150 6.82 -0.02 -11.36
C MET A 150 7.35 -1.43 -11.08
N THR A 151 8.59 -1.49 -10.60
CA THR A 151 9.24 -2.67 -10.05
C THR A 151 9.61 -2.42 -8.59
N ILE A 152 9.83 -3.48 -7.82
CA ILE A 152 10.24 -3.36 -6.42
C ILE A 152 11.61 -2.66 -6.37
N ASP A 153 12.55 -3.09 -7.21
CA ASP A 153 13.93 -2.61 -7.18
C ASP A 153 14.05 -1.17 -7.71
N ASP A 154 13.41 -0.84 -8.82
CA ASP A 154 13.50 0.53 -9.37
C ASP A 154 12.93 1.55 -8.40
N VAL A 155 11.80 1.25 -7.78
CA VAL A 155 11.19 2.15 -6.80
C VAL A 155 12.04 2.26 -5.53
N ALA A 156 12.62 1.14 -5.05
CA ALA A 156 13.51 1.15 -3.89
C ALA A 156 14.82 1.89 -4.17
N ASN A 157 15.43 1.71 -5.35
CA ASN A 157 16.64 2.42 -5.77
C ASN A 157 16.43 3.94 -5.89
N ASN A 158 15.19 4.37 -6.07
CA ASN A 158 14.80 5.78 -6.04
C ASN A 158 14.28 6.26 -4.66
N ASN A 159 14.62 5.55 -3.59
CA ASN A 159 14.31 5.88 -2.19
C ASN A 159 12.80 5.92 -1.87
N SER A 160 12.03 5.04 -2.50
CA SER A 160 10.61 4.86 -2.19
C SER A 160 10.25 3.37 -2.08
N MET A 161 8.99 3.04 -2.09
CA MET A 161 8.50 1.67 -2.08
C MET A 161 7.23 1.53 -2.91
N LEU A 162 7.13 0.41 -3.63
CA LEU A 162 5.96 0.08 -4.44
C LEU A 162 4.73 -0.26 -3.55
N GLY A 163 4.98 -0.61 -2.30
CA GLY A 163 4.01 -0.73 -1.22
C GLY A 163 2.74 -1.49 -1.60
N SER A 164 1.59 -0.85 -1.41
CA SER A 164 0.28 -1.43 -1.74
C SER A 164 -0.13 -1.31 -3.21
N GLY A 165 0.66 -0.65 -4.06
CA GLY A 165 0.28 -0.34 -5.45
C GLY A 165 -0.76 0.78 -5.59
N ALA A 166 -1.05 1.51 -4.52
CA ALA A 166 -1.93 2.67 -4.59
C ALA A 166 -1.14 3.90 -5.06
N VAL A 167 -1.42 4.31 -6.30
CA VAL A 167 -0.78 5.46 -6.95
C VAL A 167 -1.68 6.68 -6.84
N VAL A 168 -1.17 7.79 -6.29
CA VAL A 168 -1.93 9.03 -6.14
C VAL A 168 -1.21 10.16 -6.84
N MET A 169 -1.81 10.68 -7.92
CA MET A 169 -1.22 11.77 -8.71
C MET A 169 -1.66 13.13 -8.19
N MET A 170 -0.71 14.03 -8.04
CA MET A 170 -0.90 15.41 -7.59
C MET A 170 -0.42 16.36 -8.69
N ASP A 171 -1.33 17.21 -9.18
CA ASP A 171 -1.03 18.20 -10.20
C ASP A 171 -0.27 19.43 -9.67
N GLU A 172 0.11 20.32 -10.56
CA GLU A 172 0.89 21.52 -10.27
C GLU A 172 0.21 22.48 -9.29
N ASP A 173 -1.12 22.46 -9.18
CA ASP A 173 -1.87 23.32 -8.25
C ASP A 173 -2.00 22.71 -6.85
N THR A 174 -1.63 21.46 -6.67
CA THR A 174 -1.74 20.77 -5.39
C THR A 174 -0.89 21.44 -4.31
N ASN A 175 -1.50 21.75 -3.18
CA ASN A 175 -0.77 22.14 -1.97
C ASN A 175 -0.26 20.88 -1.27
N LEU A 176 1.05 20.61 -1.40
CA LEU A 176 1.67 19.41 -0.85
C LEU A 176 1.64 19.36 0.69
N VAL A 177 1.64 20.51 1.36
CA VAL A 177 1.50 20.55 2.83
C VAL A 177 0.11 20.09 3.25
N SER A 178 -0.93 20.52 2.54
CA SER A 178 -2.30 20.06 2.81
C SER A 178 -2.46 18.56 2.51
N ALA A 179 -1.84 18.06 1.44
CA ALA A 179 -1.84 16.64 1.13
C ALA A 179 -1.13 15.82 2.22
N ALA A 180 0.05 16.28 2.67
CA ALA A 180 0.78 15.65 3.77
C ALA A 180 -0.02 15.66 5.08
N LYS A 181 -0.69 16.79 5.40
CA LYS A 181 -1.57 16.88 6.56
C LYS A 181 -2.68 15.83 6.51
N SER A 182 -3.35 15.67 5.37
CA SER A 182 -4.42 14.67 5.23
C SER A 182 -3.92 13.25 5.51
N ILE A 183 -2.73 12.90 5.04
CA ILE A 183 -2.12 11.58 5.28
C ILE A 183 -1.73 11.42 6.76
N VAL A 184 -1.14 12.44 7.37
CA VAL A 184 -0.75 12.36 8.79
C VAL A 184 -1.98 12.29 9.69
N SER A 185 -3.06 13.04 9.38
CA SER A 185 -4.35 12.94 10.09
C SER A 185 -4.93 11.53 10.01
N PHE A 186 -4.83 10.88 8.83
CA PHE A 186 -5.23 9.48 8.67
C PHE A 186 -4.41 8.57 9.59
N PHE A 187 -3.08 8.68 9.62
CA PHE A 187 -2.26 7.85 10.49
C PHE A 187 -2.45 8.14 11.97
N ALA A 188 -2.71 9.38 12.37
CA ALA A 188 -3.05 9.72 13.74
C ALA A 188 -4.37 9.06 14.17
N HIS A 189 -5.37 9.06 13.30
CA HIS A 189 -6.67 8.42 13.55
C HIS A 189 -6.57 6.89 13.62
N GLU A 190 -5.82 6.27 12.69
CA GLU A 190 -5.69 4.83 12.56
C GLU A 190 -4.63 4.20 13.49
N SER A 191 -3.92 5.01 14.26
CA SER A 191 -2.94 4.50 15.22
C SER A 191 -3.61 3.56 16.23
N CYS A 192 -3.10 2.33 16.37
CA CYS A 192 -3.58 1.41 17.39
C CYS A 192 -3.23 1.85 18.83
N GLY A 193 -2.32 2.82 18.97
CA GLY A 193 -1.90 3.38 20.26
C GLY A 193 -0.87 2.55 21.03
N GLN A 194 -0.37 1.45 20.48
CA GLN A 194 0.59 0.59 21.18
C GLN A 194 1.96 1.25 21.33
N CYS A 195 2.53 1.77 20.24
CA CYS A 195 3.87 2.34 20.22
C CYS A 195 3.84 3.85 20.46
N THR A 196 4.56 4.33 21.50
CA THR A 196 4.61 5.76 21.86
C THR A 196 5.01 6.66 20.68
N PRO A 197 6.03 6.36 19.86
CA PRO A 197 6.38 7.23 18.73
C PRO A 197 5.25 7.39 17.71
N CYS A 198 4.48 6.36 17.46
CA CYS A 198 3.32 6.44 16.57
C CYS A 198 2.17 7.18 17.25
N ARG A 199 1.76 6.76 18.44
CA ARG A 199 0.62 7.33 19.18
C ARG A 199 0.76 8.83 19.40
N GLU A 200 1.91 9.27 19.90
CA GLU A 200 2.16 10.68 20.19
C GLU A 200 2.71 11.43 18.99
N GLY A 201 3.65 10.83 18.27
CA GLY A 201 4.35 11.49 17.17
C GLY A 201 3.45 11.83 15.98
N THR A 202 2.49 10.97 15.61
CA THR A 202 1.55 11.30 14.52
C THR A 202 0.66 12.49 14.89
N THR A 203 0.20 12.56 16.16
CA THR A 203 -0.58 13.71 16.66
C THR A 203 0.25 15.00 16.64
N TRP A 204 1.51 14.94 17.05
CA TRP A 204 2.39 16.12 17.00
C TRP A 204 2.67 16.58 15.57
N LEU A 205 2.92 15.64 14.65
CA LEU A 205 3.08 15.94 13.23
C LEU A 205 1.83 16.60 12.63
N GLU A 206 0.65 16.10 12.99
CA GLU A 206 -0.61 16.72 12.57
C GLU A 206 -0.72 18.18 13.05
N MET A 207 -0.41 18.44 14.31
CA MET A 207 -0.42 19.80 14.88
C MET A 207 0.61 20.71 14.18
N ILE A 208 1.78 20.21 13.84
CA ILE A 208 2.82 20.95 13.12
C ILE A 208 2.34 21.30 11.70
N LEU A 209 1.85 20.33 10.98
CA LEU A 209 1.34 20.53 9.62
C LEU A 209 0.13 21.47 9.60
N ASP A 210 -0.74 21.43 10.63
CA ASP A 210 -1.84 22.36 10.77
C ASP A 210 -1.35 23.81 10.94
N ARG A 211 -0.32 24.04 11.77
CA ARG A 211 0.28 25.35 11.91
C ARG A 211 0.90 25.85 10.60
N ILE A 212 1.64 24.99 9.90
CA ILE A 212 2.24 25.35 8.62
C ILE A 212 1.18 25.67 7.58
N ALA A 213 0.15 24.82 7.44
CA ALA A 213 -0.93 24.99 6.48
C ALA A 213 -1.74 26.26 6.73
N SER A 214 -1.87 26.70 7.99
CA SER A 214 -2.58 27.92 8.40
C SER A 214 -1.68 29.18 8.42
N GLY A 215 -0.44 29.12 7.91
CA GLY A 215 0.51 30.25 7.90
C GLY A 215 1.09 30.58 9.27
N ARG A 216 0.95 29.72 10.27
CA ARG A 216 1.47 29.90 11.64
C ARG A 216 2.66 28.99 11.93
N GLY A 217 3.29 28.46 10.89
CA GLY A 217 4.50 27.63 11.00
C GLY A 217 5.66 28.39 11.65
N ARG A 218 6.51 27.67 12.34
CA ARG A 218 7.72 28.18 13.01
C ARG A 218 8.95 27.54 12.39
N THR A 219 10.09 28.21 12.48
CA THR A 219 11.38 27.65 12.02
C THR A 219 11.82 26.42 12.81
N SER A 220 11.23 26.18 13.96
CA SER A 220 11.45 25.01 14.82
C SER A 220 10.50 23.84 14.57
N ASP A 221 9.52 24.01 13.68
CA ASP A 221 8.49 22.99 13.36
C ASP A 221 8.96 21.91 12.37
#